data_1bf6c0c7acfcbb0887821ef6d6afbdc3
#
_entry.id   1bf6c0c7acfcbb0887821ef6d6afbdc3
#
_cell.length_a   1.000
_cell.length_b   1.000
_cell.length_c   1.000
_cell.angle_alpha   90.00
_cell.angle_beta   90.00
_cell.angle_gamma   90.00
#
_symmetry.space_group_name_H-M   'P 1'
#
loop_
_entity.id
_entity.type
_entity.pdbx_description
1 polymer ?
#
loop_
_entity_poly.entity_id
_entity_poly.type
_entity_poly.pdbx_seq_one_letter_code
_entity_poly.pdbx_strand_id
1 'polypeptide(L)'
;KAINFGKNIALNKISVGKIVNRHFRIDRESIGKPGVFQYDFWSNGHFYSYGFAISYLEAKFVSEWLYVIDGDKEFNVFERNEGEKITTDIKFIEAENKQRFEIYAEDVSNTKSFLSEIVNHRLRETLDFTPFFDVKEWFDSLIIIFPQTKINDFRQFLMNDSLESMGKLLNYFDTGIDSVSGKEKSMDETLGFLPEELRKDVTNDVQEAFANNENSKEVFSVEITIAGKRFSFFKNKKGEITAAQLVMDHGNPNDLFELIDESDGTRRLFDLIPLYKKGKQNCTI
;
A
#
# COMPACT_ATOMS: atom_id res chain seq x y z
N LYS A 1 -8.00 6.01 6.26
CA LYS A 1 -7.05 6.14 7.41
C LYS A 1 -7.26 5.03 8.44
N ALA A 2 -8.52 4.67 8.79
CA ALA A 2 -8.83 3.62 9.78
C ALA A 2 -8.27 2.26 9.38
N ILE A 3 -8.48 1.82 8.13
CA ILE A 3 -7.97 0.54 7.61
C ILE A 3 -6.45 0.46 7.75
N ASN A 4 -5.71 1.51 7.31
CA ASN A 4 -4.25 1.53 7.42
C ASN A 4 -3.76 1.52 8.88
N PHE A 5 -4.48 2.22 9.75
CA PHE A 5 -4.19 2.22 11.18
C PHE A 5 -4.40 0.83 11.78
N GLY A 6 -5.54 0.19 11.51
CA GLY A 6 -5.84 -1.16 11.99
C GLY A 6 -4.87 -2.21 11.44
N LYS A 7 -4.55 -2.18 10.12
CA LYS A 7 -3.50 -3.03 9.52
C LYS A 7 -2.17 -2.91 10.29
N ASN A 8 -1.74 -1.68 10.58
CA ASN A 8 -0.47 -1.46 11.29
C ASN A 8 -0.49 -2.01 12.71
N ILE A 9 -1.62 -1.95 13.39
CA ILE A 9 -1.79 -2.52 14.74
C ILE A 9 -1.83 -4.04 14.68
N ALA A 10 -2.57 -4.61 13.73
CA ALA A 10 -2.69 -6.06 13.55
C ALA A 10 -1.35 -6.76 13.27
N LEU A 11 -0.47 -6.12 12.49
CA LEU A 11 0.80 -6.72 12.07
C LEU A 11 2.01 -6.31 12.91
N ASN A 12 1.85 -5.38 13.85
CA ASN A 12 2.95 -4.83 14.63
C ASN A 12 2.60 -4.71 16.12
N LYS A 13 3.56 -4.18 16.88
CA LYS A 13 3.35 -3.81 18.29
C LYS A 13 2.71 -2.43 18.41
N ILE A 14 1.77 -2.27 19.34
CA ILE A 14 1.21 -0.98 19.68
C ILE A 14 2.31 -0.05 20.24
N SER A 15 2.41 1.13 19.65
CA SER A 15 3.27 2.21 20.16
C SER A 15 2.40 3.24 20.87
N VAL A 16 2.63 3.43 22.17
CA VAL A 16 1.85 4.35 23.03
C VAL A 16 1.70 5.74 22.40
N GLY A 17 2.78 6.33 21.92
CA GLY A 17 2.75 7.66 21.31
C GLY A 17 1.93 7.76 20.01
N LYS A 18 1.62 6.62 19.37
CA LYS A 18 0.85 6.59 18.11
C LYS A 18 -0.64 6.44 18.30
N ILE A 19 -1.11 5.94 19.44
CA ILE A 19 -2.52 5.63 19.65
C ILE A 19 -3.21 6.55 20.66
N VAL A 20 -2.47 7.18 21.56
CA VAL A 20 -3.01 8.18 22.50
C VAL A 20 -3.75 9.26 21.70
N ASN A 21 -4.96 9.62 22.13
CA ASN A 21 -5.86 10.59 21.46
C ASN A 21 -6.45 10.13 20.10
N ARG A 22 -6.46 8.83 19.79
CA ARG A 22 -7.13 8.29 18.58
C ARG A 22 -8.57 7.87 18.82
N HIS A 23 -9.06 7.94 20.07
CA HIS A 23 -10.46 7.71 20.39
C HIS A 23 -11.40 8.69 19.66
N PHE A 24 -12.67 8.35 19.56
CA PHE A 24 -13.68 9.25 18.98
C PHE A 24 -13.83 10.48 19.87
N ARG A 25 -13.51 11.67 19.35
CA ARG A 25 -13.34 12.89 20.16
C ARG A 25 -14.59 13.75 20.25
N ILE A 26 -15.60 13.49 19.44
CA ILE A 26 -16.82 14.32 19.37
C ILE A 26 -17.74 13.99 20.56
N ASP A 27 -17.76 12.73 20.97
CA ASP A 27 -18.57 12.26 22.09
C ASP A 27 -17.68 12.01 23.32
N ARG A 28 -18.04 12.66 24.43
CA ARG A 28 -17.33 12.50 25.71
C ARG A 28 -17.46 11.10 26.32
N GLU A 29 -18.59 10.41 26.04
CA GLU A 29 -18.82 9.05 26.54
C GLU A 29 -17.92 8.01 25.82
N SER A 30 -17.34 8.35 24.69
CA SER A 30 -16.40 7.49 23.97
C SER A 30 -14.98 7.53 24.56
N ILE A 31 -14.70 8.47 25.47
CA ILE A 31 -13.43 8.51 26.18
C ILE A 31 -13.34 7.27 27.08
N GLY A 32 -12.32 6.43 26.87
CA GLY A 32 -12.14 5.20 27.65
C GLY A 32 -12.81 3.95 27.05
N LYS A 33 -13.70 4.10 26.07
CA LYS A 33 -14.22 2.93 25.35
C LYS A 33 -13.15 2.37 24.41
N PRO A 34 -13.02 1.04 24.29
CA PRO A 34 -12.11 0.44 23.31
C PRO A 34 -12.48 0.80 21.88
N GLY A 35 -11.48 1.00 21.04
CA GLY A 35 -11.69 1.05 19.60
C GLY A 35 -11.71 -0.36 19.01
N VAL A 36 -12.77 -0.70 18.29
CA VAL A 36 -12.96 -2.01 17.67
C VAL A 36 -12.67 -1.93 16.18
N PHE A 37 -11.91 -2.89 15.69
CA PHE A 37 -11.59 -3.08 14.28
C PHE A 37 -11.97 -4.51 13.90
N GLN A 38 -12.75 -4.67 12.84
CA GLN A 38 -13.13 -5.96 12.30
C GLN A 38 -13.00 -5.93 10.79
N TYR A 39 -12.47 -7.01 10.22
CA TYR A 39 -12.24 -7.23 8.80
C TYR A 39 -12.84 -8.57 8.43
N ASP A 40 -13.84 -8.54 7.55
CA ASP A 40 -14.49 -9.70 6.99
C ASP A 40 -14.07 -9.78 5.53
N PHE A 41 -13.40 -10.86 5.11
CA PHE A 41 -12.78 -10.94 3.81
C PHE A 41 -12.60 -12.38 3.32
N TRP A 42 -12.44 -12.51 2.01
CA TRP A 42 -12.13 -13.77 1.35
C TRP A 42 -10.64 -13.83 1.00
N SER A 43 -9.95 -14.90 1.39
CA SER A 43 -8.56 -15.16 1.07
C SER A 43 -8.30 -16.65 0.92
N ASN A 44 -7.53 -17.04 -0.08
CA ASN A 44 -7.08 -18.42 -0.33
C ASN A 44 -8.19 -19.49 -0.26
N GLY A 45 -9.40 -19.17 -0.72
CA GLY A 45 -10.54 -20.10 -0.76
C GLY A 45 -11.35 -20.16 0.55
N HIS A 46 -11.07 -19.32 1.54
CA HIS A 46 -11.78 -19.26 2.81
C HIS A 46 -12.29 -17.85 3.10
N PHE A 47 -13.41 -17.78 3.82
CA PHE A 47 -13.92 -16.53 4.36
C PHE A 47 -13.46 -16.37 5.80
N TYR A 48 -12.84 -15.23 6.09
CA TYR A 48 -12.26 -14.91 7.40
C TYR A 48 -12.99 -13.74 8.05
N SER A 49 -13.14 -13.81 9.38
CA SER A 49 -13.47 -12.67 10.23
C SER A 49 -12.32 -12.48 11.22
N TYR A 50 -11.51 -11.46 11.01
CA TYR A 50 -10.44 -11.08 11.93
C TYR A 50 -10.74 -9.74 12.56
N GLY A 51 -10.58 -9.64 13.86
CA GLY A 51 -10.79 -8.39 14.55
C GLY A 51 -10.07 -8.28 15.87
N PHE A 52 -10.08 -7.07 16.41
CA PHE A 52 -9.52 -6.77 17.73
C PHE A 52 -10.13 -5.51 18.32
N ALA A 53 -10.10 -5.42 19.65
CA ALA A 53 -10.41 -4.22 20.40
C ALA A 53 -9.15 -3.73 21.14
N ILE A 54 -8.91 -2.42 21.11
CA ILE A 54 -7.78 -1.78 21.79
C ILE A 54 -8.23 -0.68 22.74
N SER A 55 -7.61 -0.63 23.92
CA SER A 55 -7.68 0.54 24.80
C SER A 55 -6.71 1.62 24.31
N TYR A 56 -7.26 2.77 23.93
CA TYR A 56 -6.43 3.92 23.57
C TYR A 56 -5.70 4.54 24.77
N LEU A 57 -6.33 4.47 25.96
CA LEU A 57 -5.76 5.03 27.18
C LEU A 57 -4.58 4.20 27.70
N GLU A 58 -4.75 2.87 27.70
CA GLU A 58 -3.76 1.95 28.25
C GLU A 58 -2.79 1.41 27.20
N ALA A 59 -3.04 1.73 25.92
CA ALA A 59 -2.23 1.29 24.80
C ALA A 59 -2.04 -0.24 24.72
N LYS A 60 -3.14 -0.99 24.92
CA LYS A 60 -3.14 -2.45 24.94
C LYS A 60 -4.31 -3.04 24.17
N PHE A 61 -4.18 -4.31 23.77
CA PHE A 61 -5.28 -5.13 23.29
C PHE A 61 -6.20 -5.50 24.46
N VAL A 62 -7.50 -5.36 24.25
CA VAL A 62 -8.57 -5.78 25.17
C VAL A 62 -9.12 -7.13 24.72
N SER A 63 -9.29 -7.30 23.42
CA SER A 63 -9.66 -8.58 22.79
C SER A 63 -9.08 -8.68 21.39
N GLU A 64 -8.95 -9.91 20.88
CA GLU A 64 -8.53 -10.20 19.52
C GLU A 64 -9.13 -11.55 19.12
N TRP A 65 -9.61 -11.68 17.86
CA TRP A 65 -10.22 -12.90 17.36
C TRP A 65 -9.92 -13.15 15.90
N LEU A 66 -9.94 -14.43 15.54
CA LEU A 66 -9.89 -14.88 14.16
C LEU A 66 -10.81 -16.09 14.00
N TYR A 67 -11.76 -15.97 13.08
CA TYR A 67 -12.65 -17.04 12.68
C TYR A 67 -12.52 -17.37 11.20
N VAL A 68 -12.67 -18.65 10.86
CA VAL A 68 -12.97 -19.10 9.49
C VAL A 68 -14.46 -19.35 9.42
N ILE A 69 -15.13 -18.82 8.41
CA ILE A 69 -16.58 -18.92 8.22
C ILE A 69 -16.84 -19.79 7.00
N ASP A 70 -17.61 -20.86 7.18
CA ASP A 70 -18.05 -21.78 6.12
C ASP A 70 -19.56 -21.95 6.19
N GLY A 71 -20.29 -21.21 5.35
CA GLY A 71 -21.74 -21.10 5.44
C GLY A 71 -22.20 -20.55 6.77
N ASP A 72 -22.99 -21.33 7.51
CA ASP A 72 -23.51 -20.95 8.86
C ASP A 72 -22.59 -21.39 10.01
N LYS A 73 -21.42 -21.97 9.70
CA LYS A 73 -20.48 -22.47 10.71
C LYS A 73 -19.32 -21.52 10.87
N GLU A 74 -19.02 -21.19 12.12
CA GLU A 74 -17.85 -20.45 12.51
C GLU A 74 -16.86 -21.41 13.19
N PHE A 75 -15.60 -21.37 12.73
CA PHE A 75 -14.50 -22.11 13.29
C PHE A 75 -13.56 -21.13 13.98
N ASN A 76 -13.44 -21.25 15.31
CA ASN A 76 -12.56 -20.40 16.11
C ASN A 76 -11.09 -20.79 15.90
N VAL A 77 -10.36 -20.00 15.10
CA VAL A 77 -8.91 -20.14 14.97
C VAL A 77 -8.23 -19.72 16.27
N PHE A 78 -8.60 -18.57 16.80
CA PHE A 78 -8.28 -18.16 18.16
C PHE A 78 -9.22 -17.03 18.63
N GLU A 79 -9.43 -16.98 19.93
CA GLU A 79 -10.06 -15.86 20.61
C GLU A 79 -9.26 -15.52 21.87
N ARG A 80 -8.96 -14.25 22.04
CA ARG A 80 -8.20 -13.67 23.15
C ARG A 80 -9.03 -12.59 23.81
N ASN A 81 -9.23 -12.70 25.10
CA ASN A 81 -9.84 -11.66 25.93
C ASN A 81 -8.88 -11.29 27.06
N GLU A 82 -8.92 -10.05 27.52
CA GLU A 82 -8.08 -9.58 28.62
C GLU A 82 -8.32 -10.40 29.89
N GLY A 83 -7.26 -10.93 30.49
CA GLY A 83 -7.32 -11.73 31.72
C GLY A 83 -7.76 -13.18 31.52
N GLU A 84 -8.03 -13.61 30.28
CA GLU A 84 -8.43 -14.98 29.96
C GLU A 84 -7.35 -15.71 29.17
N LYS A 85 -7.41 -17.03 29.17
CA LYS A 85 -6.58 -17.85 28.28
C LYS A 85 -7.09 -17.75 26.85
N ILE A 86 -6.16 -17.72 25.88
CA ILE A 86 -6.50 -17.80 24.47
C ILE A 86 -7.14 -19.15 24.16
N THR A 87 -8.31 -19.14 23.53
CA THR A 87 -9.06 -20.33 23.11
C THR A 87 -8.86 -20.59 21.62
N THR A 88 -9.00 -21.86 21.21
CA THR A 88 -8.90 -22.29 19.82
C THR A 88 -9.65 -23.61 19.59
N ASP A 89 -10.22 -23.78 18.39
CA ASP A 89 -10.79 -25.03 17.90
C ASP A 89 -9.83 -25.79 16.97
N ILE A 90 -8.61 -25.26 16.75
CA ILE A 90 -7.60 -25.92 15.90
C ILE A 90 -7.31 -27.32 16.42
N LYS A 91 -7.53 -28.30 15.56
CA LYS A 91 -7.08 -29.68 15.78
C LYS A 91 -5.68 -29.82 15.22
N PHE A 92 -4.69 -29.50 16.03
CA PHE A 92 -3.29 -29.53 15.62
C PHE A 92 -2.91 -30.93 15.08
N ILE A 93 -2.30 -30.94 13.90
CA ILE A 93 -1.80 -32.16 13.23
C ILE A 93 -0.56 -32.64 13.96
N GLU A 94 0.31 -31.70 14.38
CA GLU A 94 1.56 -31.99 15.05
C GLU A 94 1.52 -31.53 16.52
N ALA A 95 1.93 -32.41 17.44
CA ALA A 95 1.98 -32.08 18.86
C ALA A 95 2.92 -30.91 19.16
N GLU A 96 4.01 -30.75 18.38
CA GLU A 96 4.95 -29.63 18.51
C GLU A 96 4.29 -28.30 18.18
N ASN A 97 3.42 -28.25 17.17
CA ASN A 97 2.70 -27.03 16.80
C ASN A 97 1.71 -26.63 17.89
N LYS A 98 1.04 -27.60 18.52
CA LYS A 98 0.19 -27.34 19.68
C LYS A 98 0.99 -26.72 20.82
N GLN A 99 2.12 -27.31 21.17
CA GLN A 99 2.99 -26.79 22.23
C GLN A 99 3.49 -25.37 21.93
N ARG A 100 3.87 -25.10 20.67
CA ARG A 100 4.29 -23.76 20.25
C ARG A 100 3.16 -22.74 20.36
N PHE A 101 1.95 -23.12 19.92
CA PHE A 101 0.77 -22.27 20.05
C PHE A 101 0.52 -21.90 21.53
N GLU A 102 0.57 -22.89 22.43
CA GLU A 102 0.37 -22.70 23.87
C GLU A 102 1.43 -21.75 24.46
N ILE A 103 2.71 -21.92 24.10
CA ILE A 103 3.81 -21.02 24.53
C ILE A 103 3.57 -19.60 24.07
N TYR A 104 3.25 -19.39 22.77
CA TYR A 104 3.00 -18.03 22.25
C TYR A 104 1.74 -17.42 22.83
N ALA A 105 0.72 -18.22 23.15
CA ALA A 105 -0.50 -17.77 23.80
C ALA A 105 -0.25 -17.31 25.25
N GLU A 106 0.70 -17.92 25.95
CA GLU A 106 1.10 -17.52 27.30
C GLU A 106 2.03 -16.30 27.30
N ASP A 107 2.93 -16.18 26.31
CA ASP A 107 3.99 -15.17 26.28
C ASP A 107 3.59 -13.86 25.58
N VAL A 108 2.50 -13.86 24.79
CA VAL A 108 2.10 -12.67 24.04
C VAL A 108 1.78 -11.47 24.95
N SER A 109 2.50 -10.38 24.74
CA SER A 109 2.27 -9.16 25.53
C SER A 109 0.95 -8.49 25.14
N ASN A 110 0.34 -7.76 26.09
CA ASN A 110 -0.90 -7.00 25.83
C ASN A 110 -0.72 -5.86 24.81
N THR A 111 0.50 -5.50 24.46
CA THR A 111 0.80 -4.47 23.44
C THR A 111 1.06 -5.04 22.06
N LYS A 112 1.04 -6.37 21.88
CA LYS A 112 1.26 -7.06 20.61
C LYS A 112 0.05 -7.90 20.25
N SER A 113 -0.35 -7.91 18.96
CA SER A 113 -1.39 -8.81 18.48
C SER A 113 -0.92 -10.27 18.53
N PHE A 114 -1.82 -11.19 18.78
CA PHE A 114 -1.50 -12.61 18.72
C PHE A 114 -1.25 -13.06 17.27
N LEU A 115 -1.97 -12.48 16.32
CA LEU A 115 -1.67 -12.64 14.89
C LEU A 115 -0.19 -12.34 14.60
N SER A 116 0.30 -11.16 15.02
CA SER A 116 1.68 -10.75 14.81
C SER A 116 2.68 -11.64 15.56
N GLU A 117 2.31 -12.15 16.74
CA GLU A 117 3.14 -13.11 17.50
C GLU A 117 3.39 -14.36 16.67
N ILE A 118 2.33 -14.99 16.16
CA ILE A 118 2.42 -16.21 15.35
C ILE A 118 3.20 -15.99 14.05
N VAL A 119 2.81 -14.99 13.24
CA VAL A 119 3.38 -14.84 11.89
C VAL A 119 4.83 -14.40 11.85
N ASN A 120 5.35 -13.84 12.95
CA ASN A 120 6.75 -13.42 13.04
C ASN A 120 7.70 -14.55 13.44
N HIS A 121 7.19 -15.71 13.91
CA HIS A 121 8.01 -16.85 14.34
C HIS A 121 8.30 -17.87 13.23
N ARG A 122 8.12 -17.54 11.96
CA ARG A 122 8.46 -18.36 10.77
C ARG A 122 7.79 -19.75 10.73
N LEU A 123 6.56 -19.85 11.22
CA LEU A 123 5.79 -21.12 11.22
C LEU A 123 5.03 -21.38 9.92
N ARG A 124 5.37 -20.69 8.84
CA ARG A 124 4.64 -20.73 7.55
C ARG A 124 4.54 -22.11 6.90
N GLU A 125 5.44 -23.01 7.25
CA GLU A 125 5.52 -24.34 6.60
C GLU A 125 4.53 -25.36 7.17
N THR A 126 3.75 -24.99 8.19
CA THR A 126 2.82 -25.90 8.84
C THR A 126 1.38 -25.55 8.56
N LEU A 127 0.58 -26.52 8.13
CA LEU A 127 -0.85 -26.36 7.80
C LEU A 127 -1.67 -25.82 8.98
N ASP A 128 -1.26 -26.14 10.22
CA ASP A 128 -1.97 -25.72 11.43
C ASP A 128 -2.05 -24.20 11.59
N PHE A 129 -1.10 -23.44 11.05
CA PHE A 129 -1.05 -21.98 11.14
C PHE A 129 -1.46 -21.27 9.86
N THR A 130 -1.92 -21.98 8.84
CA THR A 130 -2.37 -21.38 7.56
C THR A 130 -3.33 -20.21 7.74
N PRO A 131 -4.37 -20.24 8.60
CA PRO A 131 -5.28 -19.12 8.75
C PRO A 131 -4.61 -17.81 9.17
N PHE A 132 -3.55 -17.88 9.99
CA PHE A 132 -2.81 -16.68 10.40
C PHE A 132 -2.05 -16.05 9.24
N PHE A 133 -1.45 -16.89 8.40
CA PHE A 133 -0.71 -16.41 7.22
C PHE A 133 -1.64 -15.89 6.13
N ASP A 134 -2.82 -16.48 5.96
CA ASP A 134 -3.83 -16.00 5.01
C ASP A 134 -4.29 -14.58 5.38
N VAL A 135 -4.52 -14.32 6.66
CA VAL A 135 -4.85 -12.98 7.17
C VAL A 135 -3.69 -11.99 6.93
N LYS A 136 -2.45 -12.43 7.22
CA LYS A 136 -1.27 -11.60 6.96
C LYS A 136 -1.13 -11.27 5.48
N GLU A 137 -1.24 -12.27 4.60
CA GLU A 137 -1.14 -12.09 3.14
C GLU A 137 -2.23 -11.16 2.62
N TRP A 138 -3.47 -11.29 3.13
CA TRP A 138 -4.53 -10.36 2.81
C TRP A 138 -4.17 -8.93 3.21
N PHE A 139 -3.71 -8.69 4.43
CA PHE A 139 -3.25 -7.37 4.84
C PHE A 139 -2.08 -6.86 3.99
N ASP A 140 -1.13 -7.71 3.64
CA ASP A 140 0.02 -7.33 2.79
C ASP A 140 -0.42 -6.97 1.37
N SER A 141 -1.46 -7.63 0.86
CA SER A 141 -2.04 -7.38 -0.46
C SER A 141 -2.83 -6.07 -0.55
N LEU A 142 -3.25 -5.48 0.59
CA LEU A 142 -4.04 -4.27 0.60
C LEU A 142 -3.29 -3.08 0.02
N ILE A 143 -3.83 -2.50 -1.02
CA ILE A 143 -3.40 -1.22 -1.59
C ILE A 143 -4.32 -0.12 -1.05
N ILE A 144 -3.79 0.73 -0.17
CA ILE A 144 -4.58 1.80 0.47
C ILE A 144 -4.32 3.12 -0.24
N ILE A 145 -5.34 3.62 -0.93
CA ILE A 145 -5.27 4.85 -1.70
C ILE A 145 -5.88 5.99 -0.90
N PHE A 146 -5.11 7.05 -0.68
CA PHE A 146 -5.61 8.30 -0.13
C PHE A 146 -5.97 9.27 -1.27
N PRO A 147 -6.85 10.26 -1.04
CA PRO A 147 -7.17 11.27 -2.05
C PRO A 147 -5.94 11.99 -2.63
N GLN A 148 -4.88 12.13 -1.83
CA GLN A 148 -3.62 12.77 -2.22
C GLN A 148 -2.56 11.78 -2.71
N THR A 149 -2.82 10.48 -2.71
CA THR A 149 -1.86 9.49 -3.20
C THR A 149 -1.63 9.70 -4.68
N LYS A 150 -0.41 10.06 -5.03
CA LYS A 150 0.07 10.10 -6.41
C LYS A 150 0.89 8.85 -6.67
N ILE A 151 0.68 8.22 -7.81
CA ILE A 151 1.48 7.07 -8.21
C ILE A 151 2.63 7.59 -9.03
N ASN A 152 3.83 7.44 -8.50
CA ASN A 152 5.03 8.12 -8.99
C ASN A 152 5.89 7.27 -9.92
N ASP A 153 5.38 6.17 -10.48
CA ASP A 153 6.20 5.32 -11.34
C ASP A 153 5.88 5.52 -12.83
N PHE A 154 6.14 6.72 -13.34
CA PHE A 154 6.01 7.02 -14.77
C PHE A 154 6.89 6.12 -15.65
N ARG A 155 8.03 5.68 -15.14
CA ARG A 155 8.99 4.90 -15.90
C ARG A 155 8.47 3.51 -16.25
N GLN A 156 7.77 2.84 -15.34
CA GLN A 156 7.13 1.55 -15.65
C GLN A 156 6.16 1.67 -16.83
N PHE A 157 5.55 2.85 -17.00
CA PHE A 157 4.67 3.13 -18.13
C PHE A 157 5.43 3.38 -19.42
N LEU A 158 6.57 4.03 -19.35
CA LEU A 158 7.39 4.34 -20.52
C LEU A 158 8.15 3.13 -21.06
N MET A 159 8.50 2.18 -20.20
CA MET A 159 9.30 1.01 -20.57
C MET A 159 8.49 -0.20 -21.04
N ASN A 160 7.24 -0.27 -20.73
CA ASN A 160 6.32 -1.35 -21.13
C ASN A 160 5.26 -0.76 -22.08
N ASP A 161 4.74 -1.53 -23.01
CA ASP A 161 3.60 -1.16 -23.91
C ASP A 161 2.33 -0.72 -23.14
N SER A 162 2.54 -0.18 -21.94
CA SER A 162 1.49 0.18 -21.00
C SER A 162 0.86 1.53 -21.31
N LEU A 163 1.53 2.41 -22.08
CA LEU A 163 0.98 3.70 -22.49
C LEU A 163 -0.19 3.53 -23.44
N GLU A 164 -0.10 2.61 -24.41
CA GLU A 164 -1.22 2.31 -25.30
C GLU A 164 -2.45 1.82 -24.53
N SER A 165 -2.24 0.89 -23.56
CA SER A 165 -3.34 0.39 -22.73
C SER A 165 -3.90 1.43 -21.77
N MET A 166 -3.09 2.41 -21.37
CA MET A 166 -3.54 3.55 -20.56
C MET A 166 -4.39 4.49 -21.41
N GLY A 167 -3.95 4.84 -22.62
CA GLY A 167 -4.74 5.62 -23.56
C GLY A 167 -6.11 4.99 -23.83
N LYS A 168 -6.16 3.67 -24.08
CA LYS A 168 -7.43 2.94 -24.27
C LYS A 168 -8.36 3.03 -23.05
N LEU A 169 -7.83 2.98 -21.83
CA LEU A 169 -8.64 3.11 -20.61
C LEU A 169 -9.13 4.54 -20.41
N LEU A 170 -8.29 5.55 -20.65
CA LEU A 170 -8.71 6.95 -20.56
C LEU A 170 -9.79 7.27 -21.60
N ASN A 171 -9.63 6.79 -22.82
CA ASN A 171 -10.66 6.91 -23.87
C ASN A 171 -11.97 6.21 -23.45
N TYR A 172 -11.90 5.01 -22.87
CA TYR A 172 -13.07 4.28 -22.33
C TYR A 172 -13.81 5.08 -21.25
N PHE A 173 -13.11 5.88 -20.45
CA PHE A 173 -13.70 6.76 -19.44
C PHE A 173 -14.19 8.10 -20.01
N ASP A 174 -14.25 8.24 -21.32
CA ASP A 174 -14.76 9.43 -22.01
C ASP A 174 -14.05 10.72 -21.59
N THR A 175 -12.73 10.64 -21.42
CA THR A 175 -11.90 11.80 -21.07
C THR A 175 -11.57 12.71 -22.25
N GLY A 176 -11.94 12.31 -23.47
CA GLY A 176 -11.55 12.97 -24.71
C GLY A 176 -10.10 12.68 -25.15
N ILE A 177 -9.35 11.87 -24.41
CA ILE A 177 -7.98 11.48 -24.76
C ILE A 177 -8.03 10.31 -25.75
N ASP A 178 -7.47 10.50 -26.94
CA ASP A 178 -7.35 9.43 -27.94
C ASP A 178 -6.11 8.57 -27.71
N SER A 179 -4.99 9.19 -27.36
CA SER A 179 -3.77 8.45 -27.07
C SER A 179 -2.88 9.13 -26.02
N VAL A 180 -2.02 8.31 -25.40
CA VAL A 180 -0.99 8.77 -24.47
C VAL A 180 0.38 8.32 -24.99
N SER A 181 1.32 9.24 -25.03
CA SER A 181 2.69 8.97 -25.44
C SER A 181 3.73 9.57 -24.50
N GLY A 182 4.94 9.03 -24.51
CA GLY A 182 6.08 9.54 -23.76
C GLY A 182 7.03 10.29 -24.67
N LYS A 183 7.38 11.52 -24.33
CA LYS A 183 8.46 12.26 -24.99
C LYS A 183 9.71 12.22 -24.13
N GLU A 184 10.81 11.71 -24.69
CA GLU A 184 12.12 11.78 -24.07
C GLU A 184 12.82 13.07 -24.50
N LYS A 185 13.32 13.83 -23.53
CA LYS A 185 14.04 15.09 -23.73
C LYS A 185 15.34 15.06 -22.94
N SER A 186 16.34 15.81 -23.40
CA SER A 186 17.52 16.07 -22.59
C SER A 186 17.17 16.84 -21.32
N MET A 187 18.04 16.77 -20.31
CA MET A 187 17.84 17.53 -19.07
C MET A 187 17.77 19.04 -19.35
N ASP A 188 18.63 19.55 -20.23
CA ASP A 188 18.68 20.97 -20.60
C ASP A 188 17.39 21.43 -21.29
N GLU A 189 16.87 20.65 -22.23
CA GLU A 189 15.58 20.95 -22.88
C GLU A 189 14.43 20.91 -21.89
N THR A 190 14.46 19.94 -20.97
CA THR A 190 13.41 19.73 -19.99
C THR A 190 13.35 20.86 -18.98
N LEU A 191 14.49 21.34 -18.51
CA LEU A 191 14.62 22.39 -17.48
C LEU A 191 14.80 23.78 -18.09
N GLY A 192 14.79 23.93 -19.42
CA GLY A 192 15.05 25.19 -20.11
C GLY A 192 14.07 26.33 -19.81
N PHE A 193 12.88 26.00 -19.27
CA PHE A 193 11.89 27.01 -18.85
C PHE A 193 12.21 27.62 -17.47
N LEU A 194 13.19 27.07 -16.73
CA LEU A 194 13.58 27.58 -15.41
C LEU A 194 14.62 28.68 -15.54
N PRO A 195 14.62 29.66 -14.59
CA PRO A 195 15.75 30.55 -14.40
C PRO A 195 17.05 29.79 -14.20
N GLU A 196 18.17 30.35 -14.68
CA GLU A 196 19.47 29.66 -14.72
C GLU A 196 19.95 29.12 -13.38
N GLU A 197 19.74 29.87 -12.29
CA GLU A 197 20.11 29.44 -10.94
C GLU A 197 19.33 28.21 -10.51
N LEU A 198 17.99 28.25 -10.60
CA LEU A 198 17.13 27.10 -10.28
C LEU A 198 17.39 25.89 -11.13
N ARG A 199 17.70 26.10 -12.43
CA ARG A 199 18.05 25.01 -13.33
C ARG A 199 19.32 24.31 -12.88
N LYS A 200 20.34 25.06 -12.48
CA LYS A 200 21.60 24.50 -11.95
C LYS A 200 21.35 23.70 -10.69
N ASP A 201 20.56 24.24 -9.75
CA ASP A 201 20.26 23.55 -8.49
C ASP A 201 19.55 22.22 -8.75
N VAL A 202 18.47 22.22 -9.56
CA VAL A 202 17.75 21.00 -9.91
C VAL A 202 18.63 20.00 -10.65
N THR A 203 19.49 20.48 -11.56
CA THR A 203 20.42 19.62 -12.29
C THR A 203 21.39 18.91 -11.33
N ASN A 204 21.94 19.65 -10.37
CA ASN A 204 22.87 19.13 -9.36
C ASN A 204 22.16 18.09 -8.47
N ASP A 205 20.95 18.40 -7.98
CA ASP A 205 20.17 17.50 -7.14
C ASP A 205 19.86 16.17 -7.85
N VAL A 206 19.48 16.24 -9.13
CA VAL A 206 19.24 15.05 -9.95
C VAL A 206 20.53 14.24 -10.14
N GLN A 207 21.63 14.88 -10.50
CA GLN A 207 22.92 14.21 -10.68
C GLN A 207 23.42 13.56 -9.40
N GLU A 208 23.31 14.25 -8.26
CA GLU A 208 23.67 13.72 -6.93
C GLU A 208 22.82 12.51 -6.56
N ALA A 209 21.51 12.55 -6.81
CA ALA A 209 20.60 11.43 -6.56
C ALA A 209 21.01 10.19 -7.39
N PHE A 210 21.43 10.36 -8.65
CA PHE A 210 21.94 9.28 -9.48
C PHE A 210 23.30 8.77 -9.03
N ALA A 211 24.22 9.65 -8.60
CA ALA A 211 25.53 9.26 -8.10
C ALA A 211 25.41 8.42 -6.82
N ASN A 212 24.53 8.83 -5.89
CA ASN A 212 24.29 8.11 -4.64
C ASN A 212 23.65 6.72 -4.83
N ASN A 213 23.07 6.45 -6.01
CA ASN A 213 22.39 5.19 -6.33
C ASN A 213 23.07 4.37 -7.42
N GLU A 214 24.30 4.66 -7.80
CA GLU A 214 25.03 3.95 -8.88
C GLU A 214 25.19 2.44 -8.63
N ASN A 215 25.24 2.01 -7.38
CA ASN A 215 25.40 0.59 -6.99
C ASN A 215 24.09 -0.20 -6.89
N SER A 216 22.95 0.43 -7.14
CA SER A 216 21.65 -0.24 -7.10
C SER A 216 21.49 -1.13 -8.34
N LYS A 217 21.21 -2.42 -8.13
CA LYS A 217 20.88 -3.35 -9.23
C LYS A 217 19.50 -3.07 -9.83
N GLU A 218 18.73 -2.20 -9.21
CA GLU A 218 17.43 -1.80 -9.67
C GLU A 218 17.52 -0.56 -10.55
N VAL A 219 16.58 -0.49 -11.46
CA VAL A 219 16.47 0.62 -12.39
C VAL A 219 15.96 1.84 -11.63
N PHE A 220 16.86 2.82 -11.41
CA PHE A 220 16.62 4.01 -10.62
C PHE A 220 16.05 5.15 -11.48
N SER A 221 15.06 5.87 -10.96
CA SER A 221 14.52 7.11 -11.53
C SER A 221 14.26 8.16 -10.44
N VAL A 222 14.33 9.42 -10.82
CA VAL A 222 14.04 10.57 -9.95
C VAL A 222 12.81 11.28 -10.46
N GLU A 223 11.75 11.36 -9.66
CA GLU A 223 10.52 12.08 -9.98
C GLU A 223 10.58 13.48 -9.36
N ILE A 224 10.41 14.50 -10.17
CA ILE A 224 10.38 15.90 -9.72
C ILE A 224 9.13 16.58 -10.25
N THR A 225 8.49 17.37 -9.39
CA THR A 225 7.40 18.26 -9.82
C THR A 225 7.85 19.71 -9.68
N ILE A 226 7.93 20.42 -10.80
CA ILE A 226 8.37 21.81 -10.86
C ILE A 226 7.30 22.63 -11.57
N ALA A 227 6.83 23.71 -10.98
CA ALA A 227 5.78 24.58 -11.51
C ALA A 227 4.53 23.79 -11.95
N GLY A 228 4.17 22.73 -11.19
CA GLY A 228 3.05 21.85 -11.51
C GLY A 228 3.31 20.81 -12.60
N LYS A 229 4.42 20.91 -13.32
CA LYS A 229 4.84 19.92 -14.32
C LYS A 229 5.61 18.78 -13.65
N ARG A 230 5.33 17.56 -14.06
CA ARG A 230 5.93 16.34 -13.50
C ARG A 230 6.89 15.73 -14.50
N PHE A 231 8.11 15.51 -14.06
CA PHE A 231 9.20 14.94 -14.85
C PHE A 231 9.73 13.68 -14.17
N SER A 232 10.02 12.66 -14.98
CA SER A 232 10.76 11.48 -14.56
C SER A 232 12.13 11.47 -15.21
N PHE A 233 13.18 11.62 -14.42
CA PHE A 233 14.57 11.54 -14.89
C PHE A 233 15.08 10.12 -14.76
N PHE A 234 15.77 9.62 -15.78
CA PHE A 234 16.35 8.27 -15.80
C PHE A 234 17.58 8.23 -16.68
N LYS A 235 18.42 7.21 -16.49
CA LYS A 235 19.56 6.95 -17.41
C LYS A 235 19.05 6.19 -18.64
N ASN A 236 19.29 6.75 -19.82
CA ASN A 236 18.98 6.09 -21.09
C ASN A 236 19.97 4.94 -21.38
N LYS A 237 19.82 4.25 -22.51
CA LYS A 237 20.71 3.15 -22.92
C LYS A 237 22.17 3.56 -23.10
N LYS A 238 22.46 4.86 -23.25
CA LYS A 238 23.81 5.41 -23.38
C LYS A 238 24.40 5.85 -22.03
N GLY A 239 23.64 5.73 -20.94
CA GLY A 239 24.03 6.18 -19.60
C GLY A 239 23.83 7.68 -19.35
N GLU A 240 23.22 8.42 -20.28
CA GLU A 240 22.91 9.84 -20.15
C GLU A 240 21.62 10.02 -19.35
N ILE A 241 21.57 11.04 -18.48
CA ILE A 241 20.35 11.37 -17.74
C ILE A 241 19.41 12.14 -18.68
N THR A 242 18.25 11.56 -18.94
CA THR A 242 17.18 12.13 -19.75
C THR A 242 15.91 12.22 -18.94
N ALA A 243 14.98 13.06 -19.37
CA ALA A 243 13.67 13.18 -18.77
C ALA A 243 12.60 12.63 -19.71
N ALA A 244 11.64 11.94 -19.13
CA ALA A 244 10.40 11.61 -19.82
C ALA A 244 9.24 12.51 -19.36
N GLN A 245 8.50 12.97 -20.31
CA GLN A 245 7.28 13.73 -20.14
C GLN A 245 6.13 13.02 -20.85
N LEU A 246 5.02 12.85 -20.15
CA LEU A 246 3.81 12.31 -20.75
C LEU A 246 3.05 13.41 -21.47
N VAL A 247 2.57 13.08 -22.64
CA VAL A 247 1.72 13.95 -23.45
C VAL A 247 0.49 13.17 -23.93
N MET A 248 -0.64 13.85 -23.97
CA MET A 248 -1.94 13.36 -24.38
C MET A 248 -2.37 13.99 -25.70
N ASP A 249 -2.93 13.17 -26.58
CA ASP A 249 -3.51 13.58 -27.86
C ASP A 249 -5.03 13.53 -27.72
N HIS A 250 -5.70 14.64 -28.04
CA HIS A 250 -7.15 14.78 -28.09
C HIS A 250 -7.69 14.82 -29.54
N GLY A 251 -7.04 14.08 -30.43
CA GLY A 251 -7.39 14.05 -31.85
C GLY A 251 -6.71 15.13 -32.69
N ASN A 252 -5.76 15.90 -32.10
CA ASN A 252 -4.94 16.85 -32.81
C ASN A 252 -3.44 16.63 -32.51
N PRO A 253 -2.73 15.82 -33.29
CA PRO A 253 -1.33 15.48 -33.02
C PRO A 253 -0.37 16.68 -33.12
N ASN A 254 -0.82 17.83 -33.64
CA ASN A 254 -0.03 19.05 -33.68
C ASN A 254 -0.13 19.88 -32.39
N ASP A 255 -1.08 19.57 -31.52
CA ASP A 255 -1.32 20.30 -30.26
C ASP A 255 -1.54 19.30 -29.11
N LEU A 256 -0.43 18.79 -28.58
CA LEU A 256 -0.45 17.78 -27.52
C LEU A 256 -0.53 18.43 -26.16
N PHE A 257 -1.38 17.88 -25.29
CA PHE A 257 -1.60 18.33 -23.94
C PHE A 257 -0.57 17.68 -22.98
N GLU A 258 -0.09 18.47 -22.03
CA GLU A 258 0.63 17.93 -20.88
C GLU A 258 -0.35 17.51 -19.77
N LEU A 259 0.08 16.69 -18.82
CA LEU A 259 -0.79 16.24 -17.72
C LEU A 259 -1.35 17.40 -16.87
N ILE A 260 -0.65 18.55 -16.82
CA ILE A 260 -1.10 19.73 -16.09
C ILE A 260 -2.30 20.42 -16.79
N ASP A 261 -2.43 20.26 -18.11
CA ASP A 261 -3.50 20.86 -18.90
C ASP A 261 -4.80 20.08 -18.75
N GLU A 262 -4.73 18.85 -18.22
CA GLU A 262 -5.87 17.99 -17.99
C GLU A 262 -6.69 18.38 -16.76
N SER A 263 -7.98 18.00 -16.78
CA SER A 263 -8.88 18.18 -15.64
C SER A 263 -8.37 17.42 -14.40
N ASP A 264 -8.76 17.86 -13.19
CA ASP A 264 -8.45 17.15 -11.95
C ASP A 264 -8.96 15.70 -11.97
N GLY A 265 -10.13 15.47 -12.58
CA GLY A 265 -10.70 14.13 -12.74
C GLY A 265 -9.85 13.25 -13.63
N THR A 266 -9.42 13.74 -14.79
CA THR A 266 -8.53 13.04 -15.72
C THR A 266 -7.20 12.74 -15.06
N ARG A 267 -6.60 13.72 -14.38
CA ARG A 267 -5.34 13.51 -13.61
C ARG A 267 -5.50 12.45 -12.55
N ARG A 268 -6.64 12.39 -11.88
CA ARG A 268 -6.93 11.39 -10.87
C ARG A 268 -7.11 9.98 -11.47
N LEU A 269 -7.80 9.86 -12.60
CA LEU A 269 -7.88 8.60 -13.34
C LEU A 269 -6.50 8.11 -13.74
N PHE A 270 -5.64 9.01 -14.20
CA PHE A 270 -4.27 8.70 -14.55
C PHE A 270 -3.47 8.11 -13.39
N ASP A 271 -3.64 8.65 -12.17
CA ASP A 271 -3.04 8.09 -10.96
C ASP A 271 -3.61 6.70 -10.57
N LEU A 272 -4.87 6.41 -10.91
CA LEU A 272 -5.57 5.18 -10.50
C LEU A 272 -5.40 4.00 -11.48
N ILE A 273 -5.24 4.28 -12.78
CA ILE A 273 -5.10 3.24 -13.82
C ILE A 273 -4.02 2.20 -13.53
N PRO A 274 -2.83 2.57 -13.03
CA PRO A 274 -1.80 1.59 -12.65
C PRO A 274 -2.24 0.62 -11.57
N LEU A 275 -3.04 1.08 -10.63
CA LEU A 275 -3.57 0.26 -9.54
C LEU A 275 -4.60 -0.74 -10.04
N TYR A 276 -5.44 -0.34 -11.00
CA TYR A 276 -6.39 -1.23 -11.64
C TYR A 276 -5.69 -2.42 -12.33
N LYS A 277 -4.52 -2.19 -12.91
CA LYS A 277 -3.70 -3.27 -13.49
C LYS A 277 -3.09 -4.20 -12.43
N LYS A 278 -2.62 -3.64 -11.30
CA LYS A 278 -2.14 -4.44 -10.16
C LYS A 278 -3.26 -5.23 -9.49
N GLY A 279 -4.46 -4.66 -9.35
CA GLY A 279 -5.61 -5.31 -8.76
C GLY A 279 -6.08 -6.58 -9.49
N LYS A 280 -5.80 -6.70 -10.79
CA LYS A 280 -6.04 -7.94 -11.56
C LYS A 280 -5.07 -9.08 -11.21
N GLN A 281 -4.02 -8.82 -10.44
CA GLN A 281 -2.99 -9.79 -10.03
C GLN A 281 -3.15 -10.24 -8.57
N ASN A 282 -4.40 -10.46 -8.10
CA ASN A 282 -4.72 -10.91 -6.73
C ASN A 282 -4.48 -9.88 -5.61
N CYS A 283 -4.68 -8.60 -5.86
CA CYS A 283 -4.68 -7.58 -4.82
C CYS A 283 -6.10 -7.09 -4.50
N THR A 284 -6.37 -6.84 -3.22
CA THR A 284 -7.58 -6.14 -2.77
C THR A 284 -7.31 -4.63 -2.76
N ILE A 285 -8.14 -3.87 -3.43
CA ILE A 285 -8.04 -2.40 -3.52
C ILE A 285 -8.96 -1.74 -2.49
#